data_5f92990f33ccc5e1573d381ba4591a7c
#
_entry.id   5f92990f33ccc5e1573d381ba4591a7c
#
_cell.length_a   1.000
_cell.length_b   1.000
_cell.length_c   1.000
_cell.angle_alpha   90.00
_cell.angle_beta   90.00
_cell.angle_gamma   90.00
#
_symmetry.space_group_name_H-M   'P 1'
#
loop_
_entity.id
_entity.type
_entity.pdbx_description
1 polymer ?
#
loop_
_entity_poly.entity_id
_entity_poly.type
_entity_poly.pdbx_seq_one_letter_code
_entity_poly.pdbx_strand_id
1 'polypeptide(L)'
;MSPTGGETGDRNSEINYQLRHWNKQSQGGKVFDSSTGFKLPNGADRSPDSAWIPLEKWQSLTFQQQQGFVPLCPDFVIELRSKSDNLNALQNKMQEYLANGTRLGWLINRQDRQVEIYRPDHGVEVLANPSHLSGEKILPGFVLDLAPVW
;
A
#
# COMPACT_ATOMS: atom_id res chain seq x y z
N MET A 1 0.90 11.63 11.38
CA MET A 1 1.04 11.80 9.92
C MET A 1 1.14 13.29 9.57
N SER A 2 2.10 13.65 8.76
CA SER A 2 2.22 15.02 8.27
C SER A 2 1.18 15.30 7.19
N PRO A 3 0.62 16.51 7.13
CA PRO A 3 -0.25 16.89 6.02
C PRO A 3 0.48 16.80 4.69
N THR A 4 -0.27 16.49 3.63
CA THR A 4 0.23 16.43 2.26
C THR A 4 -0.46 17.46 1.38
N GLY A 5 0.08 17.71 0.19
CA GLY A 5 -0.55 18.62 -0.77
C GLY A 5 -1.87 18.12 -1.30
N GLY A 6 -2.66 19.03 -1.89
CA GLY A 6 -4.01 18.71 -2.36
C GLY A 6 -4.05 17.62 -3.41
N GLU A 7 -3.16 17.65 -4.40
CA GLU A 7 -3.12 16.61 -5.43
C GLU A 7 -2.84 15.23 -4.84
N THR A 8 -1.82 15.12 -3.99
CA THR A 8 -1.48 13.84 -3.36
C THR A 8 -2.65 13.33 -2.51
N GLY A 9 -3.30 14.21 -1.75
CA GLY A 9 -4.45 13.83 -0.94
C GLY A 9 -5.62 13.34 -1.79
N ASP A 10 -5.91 14.02 -2.88
CA ASP A 10 -6.97 13.62 -3.81
C ASP A 10 -6.67 12.25 -4.44
N ARG A 11 -5.44 12.05 -4.90
CA ARG A 11 -5.03 10.77 -5.49
C ARG A 11 -5.03 9.62 -4.48
N ASN A 12 -4.59 9.88 -3.26
CA ASN A 12 -4.68 8.88 -2.19
C ASN A 12 -6.13 8.49 -1.90
N SER A 13 -7.03 9.46 -1.92
CA SER A 13 -8.47 9.19 -1.73
C SER A 13 -9.02 8.29 -2.84
N GLU A 14 -8.64 8.55 -4.10
CA GLU A 14 -9.06 7.73 -5.23
C GLU A 14 -8.53 6.29 -5.11
N ILE A 15 -7.25 6.15 -4.78
CA ILE A 15 -6.63 4.83 -4.62
C ILE A 15 -7.32 4.05 -3.50
N ASN A 16 -7.54 4.68 -2.36
CA ASN A 16 -8.25 4.05 -1.24
C ASN A 16 -9.68 3.68 -1.60
N TYR A 17 -10.37 4.52 -2.37
CA TYR A 17 -11.72 4.21 -2.84
C TYR A 17 -11.73 2.93 -3.67
N GLN A 18 -10.83 2.82 -4.65
CA GLN A 18 -10.80 1.64 -5.52
C GLN A 18 -10.48 0.36 -4.73
N LEU A 19 -9.52 0.43 -3.83
CA LEU A 19 -9.15 -0.72 -2.99
C LEU A 19 -10.30 -1.10 -2.04
N ARG A 20 -10.93 -0.12 -1.41
CA ARG A 20 -12.06 -0.34 -0.51
C ARG A 20 -13.26 -0.91 -1.26
N HIS A 21 -13.53 -0.39 -2.46
CA HIS A 21 -14.64 -0.87 -3.28
C HIS A 21 -14.46 -2.36 -3.61
N TRP A 22 -13.27 -2.76 -4.05
CA TRP A 22 -12.96 -4.15 -4.29
C TRP A 22 -13.11 -4.98 -3.02
N ASN A 23 -12.59 -4.51 -1.90
CA ASN A 23 -12.63 -5.25 -0.63
C ASN A 23 -14.05 -5.46 -0.12
N LYS A 24 -14.95 -4.50 -0.35
CA LYS A 24 -16.35 -4.65 0.02
C LYS A 24 -17.03 -5.79 -0.71
N GLN A 25 -16.66 -6.02 -1.96
CA GLN A 25 -17.21 -7.11 -2.77
C GLN A 25 -16.58 -8.45 -2.42
N SER A 26 -15.26 -8.49 -2.25
CA SER A 26 -14.52 -9.72 -1.95
C SER A 26 -14.62 -10.13 -0.48
N GLN A 27 -14.74 -9.15 0.43
CA GLN A 27 -14.80 -9.35 1.89
C GLN A 27 -13.61 -10.16 2.46
N GLY A 28 -12.49 -10.15 1.73
CA GLY A 28 -11.33 -10.98 2.09
C GLY A 28 -10.36 -10.36 3.08
N GLY A 29 -10.55 -9.11 3.47
CA GLY A 29 -9.60 -8.43 4.34
C GLY A 29 -10.06 -7.10 4.85
N LYS A 30 -9.10 -6.31 5.32
CA LYS A 30 -9.30 -4.94 5.81
C LYS A 30 -8.41 -3.98 5.05
N VAL A 31 -8.94 -2.82 4.73
CA VAL A 31 -8.25 -1.73 4.03
C VAL A 31 -7.98 -0.60 5.02
N PHE A 32 -6.78 -0.02 4.93
CA PHE A 32 -6.34 1.04 5.83
C PHE A 32 -5.87 2.25 5.02
N ASP A 33 -6.21 3.43 5.51
CA ASP A 33 -5.77 4.69 4.90
C ASP A 33 -4.39 5.12 5.40
N SER A 34 -3.92 6.25 4.89
CA SER A 34 -2.58 6.78 5.16
C SER A 34 -2.34 7.22 6.61
N SER A 35 -3.39 7.30 7.44
CA SER A 35 -3.25 7.68 8.85
C SER A 35 -3.00 6.48 9.76
N THR A 36 -3.12 5.27 9.25
CA THR A 36 -3.00 4.06 10.06
C THR A 36 -1.55 3.69 10.31
N GLY A 37 -1.18 3.55 11.58
CA GLY A 37 0.15 3.10 11.96
C GLY A 37 0.24 1.58 12.05
N PHE A 38 1.34 1.03 11.54
CA PHE A 38 1.70 -0.38 11.65
C PHE A 38 3.06 -0.49 12.35
N LYS A 39 3.13 -1.35 13.36
CA LYS A 39 4.40 -1.68 13.98
C LYS A 39 4.93 -2.95 13.33
N LEU A 40 6.00 -2.79 12.55
CA LEU A 40 6.58 -3.89 11.80
C LEU A 40 7.38 -4.82 12.72
N PRO A 41 7.62 -6.08 12.32
CA PRO A 41 8.43 -7.01 13.11
C PRO A 41 9.82 -6.48 13.50
N ASN A 42 10.43 -5.62 12.67
CA ASN A 42 11.73 -5.00 13.01
C ASN A 42 11.63 -3.84 14.00
N GLY A 43 10.43 -3.53 14.49
CA GLY A 43 10.20 -2.46 15.46
C GLY A 43 9.91 -1.09 14.84
N ALA A 44 10.00 -0.95 13.52
CA ALA A 44 9.70 0.32 12.87
C ALA A 44 8.19 0.58 12.85
N ASP A 45 7.81 1.84 12.98
CA ASP A 45 6.44 2.29 12.79
C ASP A 45 6.31 2.88 11.39
N ARG A 46 5.32 2.40 10.62
CA ARG A 46 5.08 2.85 9.24
C ARG A 46 3.60 3.11 9.01
N SER A 47 3.31 4.05 8.12
CA SER A 47 1.96 4.41 7.70
C SER A 47 1.90 4.45 6.18
N PRO A 48 1.72 3.31 5.50
CA PRO A 48 1.60 3.32 4.03
C PRO A 48 0.40 4.15 3.58
N ASP A 49 0.48 4.71 2.37
CA ASP A 49 -0.63 5.49 1.82
C ASP A 49 -1.90 4.66 1.68
N SER A 50 -1.77 3.40 1.31
CA SER A 50 -2.85 2.41 1.38
C SER A 50 -2.27 1.07 1.81
N ALA A 51 -3.07 0.30 2.55
CA ALA A 51 -2.65 -1.02 3.00
C ALA A 51 -3.84 -1.96 3.08
N TRP A 52 -3.56 -3.26 2.97
CA TRP A 52 -4.56 -4.31 3.08
C TRP A 52 -3.94 -5.50 3.82
N ILE A 53 -4.74 -6.12 4.69
CA ILE A 53 -4.38 -7.37 5.34
C ILE A 53 -5.53 -8.38 5.18
N PRO A 54 -5.22 -9.71 5.12
CA PRO A 54 -6.26 -10.73 5.10
C PRO A 54 -7.11 -10.67 6.37
N LEU A 55 -8.39 -10.99 6.22
CA LEU A 55 -9.34 -10.96 7.34
C LEU A 55 -8.90 -11.86 8.50
N GLU A 56 -8.34 -13.02 8.20
CA GLU A 56 -7.86 -13.96 9.23
C GLU A 56 -6.77 -13.35 10.11
N LYS A 57 -5.86 -12.57 9.54
CA LYS A 57 -4.82 -11.86 10.30
C LYS A 57 -5.42 -10.80 11.20
N TRP A 58 -6.39 -10.04 10.69
CA TRP A 58 -7.09 -9.03 11.47
C TRP A 58 -7.84 -9.66 12.64
N GLN A 59 -8.55 -10.75 12.40
CA GLN A 59 -9.33 -11.45 13.42
C GLN A 59 -8.45 -12.13 14.47
N SER A 60 -7.19 -12.42 14.16
CA SER A 60 -6.25 -12.97 15.13
C SER A 60 -5.75 -11.95 16.15
N LEU A 61 -5.95 -10.66 15.89
CA LEU A 61 -5.53 -9.59 16.79
C LEU A 61 -6.53 -9.42 17.93
N THR A 62 -6.02 -9.05 19.12
CA THR A 62 -6.88 -8.68 20.23
C THR A 62 -7.56 -7.34 19.95
N PHE A 63 -8.64 -7.05 20.70
CA PHE A 63 -9.31 -5.76 20.58
C PHE A 63 -8.35 -4.59 20.83
N GLN A 64 -7.48 -4.69 21.84
CA GLN A 64 -6.48 -3.65 22.12
C GLN A 64 -5.50 -3.47 20.97
N GLN A 65 -5.04 -4.57 20.35
CA GLN A 65 -4.15 -4.49 19.21
C GLN A 65 -4.80 -3.82 18.01
N GLN A 66 -6.09 -4.06 17.81
CA GLN A 66 -6.85 -3.43 16.73
C GLN A 66 -7.06 -1.92 16.98
N GLN A 67 -7.09 -1.49 18.23
CA GLN A 67 -7.29 -0.08 18.59
C GLN A 67 -6.02 0.76 18.50
N GLY A 68 -4.85 0.15 18.62
CA GLY A 68 -3.56 0.83 18.53
C GLY A 68 -2.91 0.69 17.18
N PHE A 69 -1.60 0.95 17.11
CA PHE A 69 -0.83 0.60 15.92
C PHE A 69 -0.93 -0.90 15.71
N VAL A 70 -1.23 -1.28 14.47
CA VAL A 70 -1.43 -2.69 14.15
C VAL A 70 -0.08 -3.42 14.20
N PRO A 71 0.08 -4.44 15.05
CA PRO A 71 1.38 -5.07 15.28
C PRO A 71 1.70 -6.16 14.24
N LEU A 72 1.71 -5.77 12.98
CA LEU A 72 2.08 -6.63 11.86
C LEU A 72 2.45 -5.78 10.65
N CYS A 73 3.09 -6.41 9.66
CA CYS A 73 3.33 -5.79 8.37
C CYS A 73 2.17 -6.13 7.42
N PRO A 74 1.59 -5.14 6.73
CA PRO A 74 0.52 -5.44 5.77
C PRO A 74 0.98 -6.36 4.65
N ASP A 75 0.09 -7.24 4.19
CA ASP A 75 0.35 -8.11 3.05
C ASP A 75 0.48 -7.33 1.75
N PHE A 76 -0.25 -6.21 1.65
CA PHE A 76 -0.24 -5.35 0.48
C PHE A 76 -0.12 -3.90 0.90
N VAL A 77 0.78 -3.16 0.25
CA VAL A 77 1.00 -1.73 0.50
C VAL A 77 1.09 -0.96 -0.81
N ILE A 78 0.63 0.27 -0.78
CA ILE A 78 0.82 1.24 -1.86
C ILE A 78 1.45 2.49 -1.25
N GLU A 79 2.53 2.96 -1.86
CA GLU A 79 3.11 4.28 -1.59
C GLU A 79 2.98 5.14 -2.83
N LEU A 80 2.42 6.32 -2.68
CA LEU A 80 2.28 7.30 -3.76
C LEU A 80 3.32 8.39 -3.54
N ARG A 81 4.23 8.54 -4.49
CA ARG A 81 5.27 9.58 -4.40
C ARG A 81 4.64 10.96 -4.46
N SER A 82 4.88 11.78 -3.43
CA SER A 82 4.52 13.18 -3.43
C SER A 82 5.65 14.03 -4.00
N LYS A 83 5.38 15.31 -4.28
CA LYS A 83 6.37 16.23 -4.86
C LYS A 83 7.63 16.34 -4.01
N SER A 84 7.50 16.28 -2.68
CA SER A 84 8.62 16.45 -1.75
C SER A 84 9.34 15.15 -1.41
N ASP A 85 8.83 13.99 -1.85
CA ASP A 85 9.43 12.71 -1.50
C ASP A 85 10.70 12.44 -2.28
N ASN A 86 11.71 11.92 -1.57
CA ASN A 86 12.92 11.39 -2.17
C ASN A 86 12.63 9.96 -2.67
N LEU A 87 12.87 9.70 -3.96
CA LEU A 87 12.58 8.40 -4.56
C LEU A 87 13.37 7.27 -3.89
N ASN A 88 14.67 7.47 -3.63
CA ASN A 88 15.49 6.46 -2.97
C ASN A 88 14.96 6.10 -1.59
N ALA A 89 14.50 7.10 -0.82
CA ALA A 89 13.93 6.86 0.50
C ALA A 89 12.65 6.00 0.40
N LEU A 90 11.79 6.26 -0.59
CA LEU A 90 10.60 5.44 -0.83
C LEU A 90 10.97 4.02 -1.25
N GLN A 91 11.95 3.87 -2.13
CA GLN A 91 12.42 2.56 -2.56
C GLN A 91 12.96 1.74 -1.39
N ASN A 92 13.72 2.38 -0.49
CA ASN A 92 14.21 1.72 0.72
C ASN A 92 13.05 1.32 1.64
N LYS A 93 12.04 2.16 1.76
CA LYS A 93 10.84 1.83 2.53
C LYS A 93 10.12 0.61 1.96
N MET A 94 9.98 0.52 0.63
CA MET A 94 9.36 -0.63 -0.02
C MET A 94 10.14 -1.92 0.26
N GLN A 95 11.47 -1.87 0.24
CA GLN A 95 12.30 -3.01 0.59
C GLN A 95 12.12 -3.41 2.05
N GLU A 96 11.97 -2.44 2.94
CA GLU A 96 11.67 -2.72 4.36
C GLU A 96 10.35 -3.45 4.51
N TYR A 97 9.30 -3.03 3.79
CA TYR A 97 8.02 -3.74 3.80
C TYR A 97 8.19 -5.19 3.37
N LEU A 98 8.91 -5.44 2.26
CA LEU A 98 9.16 -6.81 1.81
C LEU A 98 9.89 -7.64 2.87
N ALA A 99 10.92 -7.07 3.47
CA ALA A 99 11.71 -7.76 4.49
C ALA A 99 10.88 -8.10 5.74
N ASN A 100 9.79 -7.38 5.97
CA ASN A 100 8.94 -7.56 7.15
C ASN A 100 7.63 -8.31 6.87
N GLY A 101 7.40 -8.79 5.65
CA GLY A 101 6.29 -9.68 5.37
C GLY A 101 5.30 -9.24 4.30
N THR A 102 5.46 -8.05 3.70
CA THR A 102 4.63 -7.64 2.57
C THR A 102 4.80 -8.61 1.41
N ARG A 103 3.68 -9.01 0.82
CA ARG A 103 3.65 -9.97 -0.29
C ARG A 103 3.49 -9.31 -1.65
N LEU A 104 3.01 -8.07 -1.68
CA LEU A 104 2.91 -7.25 -2.89
C LEU A 104 2.93 -5.79 -2.48
N GLY A 105 3.76 -5.00 -3.14
CA GLY A 105 3.83 -3.57 -2.91
C GLY A 105 3.95 -2.81 -4.20
N TRP A 106 3.30 -1.64 -4.28
CA TRP A 106 3.39 -0.73 -5.41
C TRP A 106 3.93 0.62 -4.97
N LEU A 107 4.94 1.11 -5.68
CA LEU A 107 5.41 2.49 -5.57
C LEU A 107 4.95 3.22 -6.83
N ILE A 108 3.96 4.09 -6.68
CA ILE A 108 3.39 4.84 -7.80
C ILE A 108 4.09 6.20 -7.88
N ASN A 109 4.83 6.39 -8.96
CA ASN A 109 5.63 7.59 -9.21
C ASN A 109 4.96 8.42 -10.30
N ARG A 110 4.08 9.35 -9.89
CA ARG A 110 3.34 10.22 -10.82
C ARG A 110 4.27 11.14 -11.60
N GLN A 111 5.37 11.59 -10.99
CA GLN A 111 6.29 12.53 -11.63
C GLN A 111 6.90 11.96 -12.90
N ASP A 112 7.28 10.68 -12.86
CA ASP A 112 7.92 9.99 -13.98
C ASP A 112 6.96 9.06 -14.72
N ARG A 113 5.71 9.00 -14.30
CA ARG A 113 4.69 8.10 -14.83
C ARG A 113 5.18 6.65 -14.90
N GLN A 114 5.72 6.20 -13.76
CA GLN A 114 6.21 4.84 -13.59
C GLN A 114 5.59 4.21 -12.35
N VAL A 115 5.48 2.89 -12.36
CA VAL A 115 5.11 2.12 -11.18
C VAL A 115 6.18 1.06 -10.97
N GLU A 116 6.68 0.97 -9.73
CA GLU A 116 7.58 -0.10 -9.32
C GLU A 116 6.77 -1.13 -8.54
N ILE A 117 6.89 -2.38 -8.94
CA ILE A 117 6.18 -3.50 -8.32
C ILE A 117 7.18 -4.33 -7.54
N TYR A 118 6.89 -4.51 -6.25
CA TYR A 118 7.73 -5.22 -5.30
C TYR A 118 7.06 -6.54 -4.91
N ARG A 119 7.77 -7.65 -5.09
CA ARG A 119 7.33 -8.99 -4.70
C ARG A 119 8.45 -9.71 -3.98
N PRO A 120 8.15 -10.55 -2.97
CA PRO A 120 9.20 -11.34 -2.32
C PRO A 120 9.94 -12.23 -3.34
N ASP A 121 11.26 -12.32 -3.17
CA ASP A 121 12.13 -13.18 -3.97
C ASP A 121 12.16 -12.86 -5.47
N HIS A 122 11.76 -11.65 -5.85
CA HIS A 122 11.81 -11.15 -7.21
C HIS A 122 12.50 -9.80 -7.26
N GLY A 123 13.16 -9.52 -8.38
CA GLY A 123 13.64 -8.16 -8.64
C GLY A 123 12.46 -7.19 -8.80
N VAL A 124 12.72 -5.91 -8.59
CA VAL A 124 11.70 -4.87 -8.79
C VAL A 124 11.33 -4.78 -10.26
N GLU A 125 10.04 -4.87 -10.55
CA GLU A 125 9.53 -4.67 -11.91
C GLU A 125 9.13 -3.19 -12.06
N VAL A 126 9.60 -2.55 -13.13
CA VAL A 126 9.25 -1.15 -13.42
C VAL A 126 8.36 -1.11 -14.65
N LEU A 127 7.17 -0.55 -14.51
CA LEU A 127 6.22 -0.35 -15.59
C LEU A 127 6.20 1.12 -16.00
N ALA A 128 6.33 1.38 -17.30
CA ALA A 128 6.28 2.74 -17.84
C ALA A 128 4.83 3.07 -18.23
N ASN A 129 4.28 4.10 -17.61
CA ASN A 129 2.94 4.63 -17.91
C ASN A 129 1.85 3.54 -18.01
N PRO A 130 1.74 2.62 -17.04
CA PRO A 130 0.70 1.59 -17.13
C PRO A 130 -0.70 2.22 -16.96
N SER A 131 -1.69 1.60 -17.59
CA SER A 131 -3.09 2.03 -17.43
C SER A 131 -3.77 1.38 -16.24
N HIS A 132 -3.32 0.18 -15.86
CA HIS A 132 -3.91 -0.60 -14.77
C HIS A 132 -2.83 -1.40 -14.05
N LEU A 133 -3.11 -1.73 -12.78
CA LEU A 133 -2.26 -2.61 -11.98
C LEU A 133 -3.12 -3.76 -11.44
N SER A 134 -2.58 -4.98 -11.55
CA SER A 134 -3.26 -6.17 -11.04
C SER A 134 -2.84 -6.47 -9.60
N GLY A 135 -3.81 -6.81 -8.75
CA GLY A 135 -3.55 -7.31 -7.39
C GLY A 135 -3.02 -8.73 -7.35
N GLU A 136 -2.92 -9.40 -8.49
CA GLU A 136 -2.36 -10.74 -8.63
C GLU A 136 -3.12 -11.76 -7.75
N LYS A 137 -2.40 -12.73 -7.18
CA LYS A 137 -3.01 -13.72 -6.29
C LYS A 137 -3.24 -13.19 -4.87
N ILE A 138 -2.56 -12.09 -4.53
CA ILE A 138 -2.65 -11.51 -3.18
C ILE A 138 -4.00 -10.84 -2.98
N LEU A 139 -4.46 -10.10 -4.00
CA LEU A 139 -5.79 -9.47 -4.02
C LEU A 139 -6.53 -9.96 -5.28
N PRO A 140 -7.10 -11.16 -5.23
CA PRO A 140 -7.72 -11.75 -6.43
C PRO A 140 -8.82 -10.85 -7.00
N GLY A 141 -8.71 -10.54 -8.29
CA GLY A 141 -9.69 -9.71 -8.99
C GLY A 141 -9.53 -8.21 -8.79
N PHE A 142 -8.61 -7.76 -7.94
CA PHE A 142 -8.35 -6.33 -7.82
C PHE A 142 -7.55 -5.82 -9.00
N VAL A 143 -8.08 -4.79 -9.66
CA VAL A 143 -7.39 -4.06 -10.71
C VAL A 143 -7.51 -2.57 -10.41
N LEU A 144 -6.38 -1.91 -10.19
CA LEU A 144 -6.37 -0.47 -9.98
C LEU A 144 -6.35 0.24 -11.33
N ASP A 145 -7.36 1.07 -11.58
CA ASP A 145 -7.38 1.96 -12.74
C ASP A 145 -6.52 3.18 -12.44
N LEU A 146 -5.48 3.40 -13.24
CA LEU A 146 -4.55 4.50 -13.01
C LEU A 146 -4.95 5.81 -13.68
N ALA A 147 -5.93 5.81 -14.58
CA ALA A 147 -6.36 7.04 -15.24
C ALA A 147 -6.69 8.18 -14.24
N PRO A 148 -7.47 7.94 -13.17
CA PRO A 148 -7.74 8.99 -12.19
C PRO A 148 -6.61 9.22 -11.18
N VAL A 149 -5.53 8.44 -11.26
CA VAL A 149 -4.39 8.56 -10.34
C VAL A 149 -3.27 9.41 -10.94
N TRP A 150 -3.05 9.29 -12.23
CA TRP A 150 -2.03 10.09 -12.92
C TRP A 150 -2.42 11.59 -13.00
#